data_d433d6f9d1a2221fc0ccf97d1a81cfbb
#
_entry.id   d433d6f9d1a2221fc0ccf97d1a81cfbb
#
_cell.length_a   1.000
_cell.length_b   1.000
_cell.length_c   1.000
_cell.angle_alpha   90.00
_cell.angle_beta   90.00
_cell.angle_gamma   90.00
#
_symmetry.space_group_name_H-M   'P 1'
#
loop_
_entity.id
_entity.type
_entity.pdbx_description
1 polymer ?
#
loop_
_entity_poly.entity_id
_entity_poly.type
_entity_poly.pdbx_seq_one_letter_code
_entity_poly.pdbx_strand_id
1 'polypeptide(L)'
;MTNATKRLSAMMFLEYVIWGSWLPLLALYLGDVLGFTGGQIGWIFATQAIASVLALFAGGQIADRLISTEKLLAVSHAIGGAAMFALAWQRSFWPFFTIMLVYQLVYVPTLSLTNSICFHHVRDARRDFGRIRLWGTIGWIAASWPFVFILRGKTGAALEQSLVSIFIVAGLASFALAALSLTLPATPPARAMREKNAPLEAIRLLAAPAIFVLFLVTFMDALVHQAYFQWTSPFLERAGLAANWIMAAMSIGQIAEIATMAVLGAVLAKLGWRTTFAVGIAAHAMRFFVYSLGDPLWLMVAVNIVHGMCYAFFFAAVYIFVDEHFPADSRASAQGLFNLLILGLGPFVGSLLWGALGDRLRDANGQVDFERLFLGPAWLGVAAVVLLLVAFRPAANAKTRKAGAVPAA
;
A
#
# COMPACT_ATOMS: atom_id res chain seq x y z
N MET A 1 -25.95 3.34 13.38
CA MET A 1 -24.95 2.25 13.25
C MET A 1 -25.23 1.21 14.32
N THR A 2 -25.32 -0.06 13.96
CA THR A 2 -25.45 -1.16 14.92
C THR A 2 -24.18 -1.29 15.77
N ASN A 3 -24.25 -2.00 16.90
CA ASN A 3 -23.06 -2.23 17.74
C ASN A 3 -21.95 -3.00 16.99
N ALA A 4 -22.34 -3.95 16.12
CA ALA A 4 -21.41 -4.65 15.24
C ALA A 4 -20.69 -3.70 14.27
N THR A 5 -21.43 -2.80 13.59
CA THR A 5 -20.83 -1.82 12.65
C THR A 5 -19.81 -0.92 13.36
N LYS A 6 -20.08 -0.48 14.60
CA LYS A 6 -19.13 0.34 15.37
C LYS A 6 -17.83 -0.42 15.66
N ARG A 7 -17.93 -1.70 16.07
CA ARG A 7 -16.74 -2.54 16.34
C ARG A 7 -15.94 -2.81 15.06
N LEU A 8 -16.60 -3.07 13.94
CA LEU A 8 -15.94 -3.24 12.63
C LEU A 8 -15.26 -1.96 12.16
N SER A 9 -15.86 -0.79 12.38
CA SER A 9 -15.24 0.50 12.08
C SER A 9 -14.01 0.76 12.95
N ALA A 10 -14.08 0.43 14.25
CA ALA A 10 -12.95 0.56 15.17
C ALA A 10 -11.81 -0.43 14.80
N MET A 11 -12.15 -1.65 14.38
CA MET A 11 -11.20 -2.62 13.85
C MET A 11 -10.46 -2.05 12.63
N MET A 12 -11.18 -1.55 11.62
CA MET A 12 -10.56 -0.93 10.44
C MET A 12 -9.70 0.29 10.80
N PHE A 13 -10.17 1.11 11.73
CA PHE A 13 -9.41 2.26 12.20
C PHE A 13 -8.07 1.84 12.80
N LEU A 14 -8.08 0.92 13.77
CA LEU A 14 -6.86 0.45 14.45
C LEU A 14 -5.92 -0.29 13.49
N GLU A 15 -6.44 -1.11 12.58
CA GLU A 15 -5.64 -1.82 11.57
C GLU A 15 -4.74 -0.86 10.79
N TYR A 16 -5.29 0.28 10.38
CA TYR A 16 -4.53 1.27 9.61
C TYR A 16 -3.79 2.29 10.48
N VAL A 17 -4.18 2.51 11.73
CA VAL A 17 -3.35 3.23 12.71
C VAL A 17 -2.03 2.49 12.92
N ILE A 18 -2.06 1.16 13.07
CA ILE A 18 -0.85 0.34 13.22
C ILE A 18 0.09 0.60 12.06
N TRP A 19 -0.37 0.44 10.83
CA TRP A 19 0.45 0.58 9.64
C TRP A 19 0.95 2.02 9.42
N GLY A 20 0.06 2.99 9.55
CA GLY A 20 0.36 4.41 9.40
C GLY A 20 1.32 4.96 10.46
N SER A 21 1.43 4.32 11.63
CA SER A 21 2.31 4.79 12.70
C SER A 21 3.80 4.60 12.43
N TRP A 22 4.20 3.59 11.67
CA TRP A 22 5.61 3.28 11.49
C TRP A 22 6.09 3.44 10.04
N LEU A 23 5.27 3.10 9.04
CA LEU A 23 5.72 3.02 7.65
C LEU A 23 6.27 4.35 7.10
N PRO A 24 5.61 5.51 7.30
CA PRO A 24 6.09 6.76 6.72
C PRO A 24 7.47 7.22 7.25
N LEU A 25 7.80 6.92 8.50
CA LEU A 25 9.09 7.31 9.12
C LEU A 25 10.10 6.18 9.20
N LEU A 26 9.76 4.97 8.72
CA LEU A 26 10.65 3.81 8.82
C LEU A 26 11.99 4.05 8.13
N ALA A 27 11.99 4.57 6.90
CA ALA A 27 13.22 4.80 6.16
C ALA A 27 14.12 5.84 6.84
N LEU A 28 13.54 6.91 7.38
CA LEU A 28 14.24 7.90 8.18
C LEU A 28 14.87 7.27 9.42
N TYR A 29 14.12 6.45 10.16
CA TYR A 29 14.64 5.74 11.32
C TYR A 29 15.79 4.79 10.96
N LEU A 30 15.64 4.01 9.89
CA LEU A 30 16.66 3.03 9.47
C LEU A 30 17.96 3.71 9.00
N GLY A 31 17.83 4.83 8.27
CA GLY A 31 18.99 5.59 7.76
C GLY A 31 19.67 6.40 8.85
N ASP A 32 18.94 7.27 9.52
CA ASP A 32 19.53 8.28 10.40
C ASP A 32 19.82 7.74 11.81
N VAL A 33 18.94 6.85 12.34
CA VAL A 33 19.13 6.30 13.70
C VAL A 33 19.99 5.05 13.69
N LEU A 34 19.77 4.13 12.73
CA LEU A 34 20.49 2.86 12.68
C LEU A 34 21.69 2.87 11.74
N GLY A 35 21.83 3.88 10.87
CA GLY A 35 22.92 3.97 9.91
C GLY A 35 22.89 2.88 8.85
N PHE A 36 21.73 2.31 8.53
CA PHE A 36 21.60 1.25 7.55
C PHE A 36 21.83 1.80 6.14
N THR A 37 22.49 0.98 5.31
CA THR A 37 22.67 1.29 3.89
C THR A 37 21.34 1.27 3.14
N GLY A 38 21.27 1.90 1.97
CA GLY A 38 20.08 1.87 1.12
C GLY A 38 19.67 0.44 0.74
N GLY A 39 20.64 -0.45 0.50
CA GLY A 39 20.39 -1.87 0.27
C GLY A 39 19.77 -2.57 1.48
N GLN A 40 20.27 -2.30 2.70
CA GLN A 40 19.68 -2.83 3.94
C GLN A 40 18.25 -2.30 4.16
N ILE A 41 18.02 -1.01 3.93
CA ILE A 41 16.67 -0.39 3.96
C ILE A 41 15.77 -1.09 2.95
N GLY A 42 16.27 -1.31 1.73
CA GLY A 42 15.53 -2.04 0.68
C GLY A 42 15.09 -3.44 1.13
N TRP A 43 15.97 -4.21 1.76
CA TRP A 43 15.63 -5.53 2.30
C TRP A 43 14.60 -5.48 3.43
N ILE A 44 14.64 -4.46 4.31
CA ILE A 44 13.62 -4.27 5.35
C ILE A 44 12.26 -3.99 4.71
N PHE A 45 12.17 -3.10 3.72
CA PHE A 45 10.91 -2.84 3.00
C PHE A 45 10.44 -4.07 2.21
N ALA A 46 11.35 -4.88 1.66
CA ALA A 46 11.03 -6.11 0.94
C ALA A 46 10.33 -7.17 1.84
N THR A 47 10.46 -7.11 3.17
CA THR A 47 9.79 -8.04 4.09
C THR A 47 8.27 -8.04 3.93
N GLN A 48 7.66 -6.87 3.68
CA GLN A 48 6.22 -6.76 3.41
C GLN A 48 5.84 -7.48 2.12
N ALA A 49 6.63 -7.33 1.08
CA ALA A 49 6.41 -7.99 -0.20
C ALA A 49 6.56 -9.52 -0.08
N ILE A 50 7.59 -9.99 0.64
CA ILE A 50 7.78 -11.41 0.95
C ILE A 50 6.54 -11.95 1.67
N ALA A 51 6.07 -11.27 2.72
CA ALA A 51 4.88 -11.66 3.45
C ALA A 51 3.62 -11.66 2.57
N SER A 52 3.47 -10.67 1.67
CA SER A 52 2.33 -10.58 0.73
C SER A 52 2.30 -11.76 -0.23
N VAL A 53 3.44 -12.16 -0.77
CA VAL A 53 3.56 -13.33 -1.65
C VAL A 53 3.20 -14.61 -0.89
N LEU A 54 3.76 -14.79 0.32
CA LEU A 54 3.48 -15.97 1.14
C LEU A 54 2.01 -16.01 1.60
N ALA A 55 1.42 -14.86 1.96
CA ALA A 55 0.03 -14.76 2.34
C ALA A 55 -0.94 -15.13 1.21
N LEU A 56 -0.59 -14.82 -0.04
CA LEU A 56 -1.38 -15.21 -1.21
C LEU A 56 -1.50 -16.73 -1.35
N PHE A 57 -0.44 -17.47 -1.01
CA PHE A 57 -0.41 -18.93 -1.11
C PHE A 57 -0.88 -19.65 0.17
N ALA A 58 -0.61 -19.08 1.35
CA ALA A 58 -0.85 -19.75 2.64
C ALA A 58 -2.01 -19.14 3.45
N GLY A 59 -2.25 -17.82 3.32
CA GLY A 59 -3.14 -17.07 4.22
C GLY A 59 -4.60 -17.55 4.21
N GLY A 60 -5.13 -17.92 3.05
CA GLY A 60 -6.51 -18.46 2.95
C GLY A 60 -6.69 -19.84 3.59
N GLN A 61 -5.63 -20.65 3.68
CA GLN A 61 -5.77 -22.03 4.17
C GLN A 61 -5.82 -22.14 5.71
N ILE A 62 -5.15 -21.24 6.42
CA ILE A 62 -5.13 -21.21 7.89
C ILE A 62 -6.44 -20.64 8.43
N ALA A 63 -6.87 -19.49 7.90
CA ALA A 63 -8.11 -18.84 8.29
C ALA A 63 -9.35 -19.66 7.95
N ASP A 64 -9.32 -20.35 6.80
CA ASP A 64 -10.49 -21.09 6.29
C ASP A 64 -10.68 -22.47 6.96
N ARG A 65 -9.69 -22.99 7.66
CA ARG A 65 -9.75 -24.40 8.12
C ARG A 65 -9.61 -24.64 9.61
N LEU A 66 -8.87 -23.79 10.35
CA LEU A 66 -8.40 -24.16 11.70
C LEU A 66 -8.93 -23.27 12.81
N ILE A 67 -9.03 -21.95 12.61
CA ILE A 67 -9.32 -20.98 13.68
C ILE A 67 -10.32 -19.97 13.15
N SER A 68 -11.28 -19.55 13.98
CA SER A 68 -12.19 -18.45 13.61
C SER A 68 -11.43 -17.15 13.35
N THR A 69 -11.90 -16.38 12.37
CA THR A 69 -11.17 -15.24 11.80
C THR A 69 -10.86 -14.16 12.85
N GLU A 70 -11.80 -13.87 13.77
CA GLU A 70 -11.60 -12.91 14.85
C GLU A 70 -10.53 -13.34 15.85
N LYS A 71 -10.40 -14.65 16.13
CA LYS A 71 -9.36 -15.18 17.01
C LYS A 71 -7.99 -15.17 16.33
N LEU A 72 -7.94 -15.52 15.05
CA LEU A 72 -6.71 -15.43 14.26
C LEU A 72 -6.22 -13.98 14.22
N LEU A 73 -7.14 -13.02 14.02
CA LEU A 73 -6.83 -11.60 14.06
C LEU A 73 -6.25 -11.18 15.41
N ALA A 74 -6.86 -11.64 16.53
CA ALA A 74 -6.38 -11.35 17.88
C ALA A 74 -4.95 -11.88 18.12
N VAL A 75 -4.67 -13.12 17.75
CA VAL A 75 -3.34 -13.73 17.88
C VAL A 75 -2.31 -13.04 17.01
N SER A 76 -2.65 -12.75 15.75
CA SER A 76 -1.76 -12.05 14.81
C SER A 76 -1.36 -10.68 15.35
N HIS A 77 -2.30 -9.90 15.88
CA HIS A 77 -1.99 -8.60 16.45
C HIS A 77 -1.29 -8.67 17.80
N ALA A 78 -1.51 -9.69 18.61
CA ALA A 78 -0.73 -9.90 19.82
C ALA A 78 0.75 -10.18 19.51
N ILE A 79 1.02 -11.08 18.54
CA ILE A 79 2.38 -11.36 18.07
C ILE A 79 2.98 -10.12 17.37
N GLY A 80 2.20 -9.45 16.51
CA GLY A 80 2.62 -8.25 15.81
C GLY A 80 2.97 -7.10 16.77
N GLY A 81 2.19 -6.90 17.83
CA GLY A 81 2.47 -5.92 18.88
C GLY A 81 3.77 -6.21 19.61
N ALA A 82 3.99 -7.47 20.00
CA ALA A 82 5.24 -7.90 20.63
C ALA A 82 6.44 -7.71 19.68
N ALA A 83 6.30 -8.02 18.39
CA ALA A 83 7.33 -7.79 17.39
C ALA A 83 7.65 -6.30 17.22
N MET A 84 6.65 -5.42 17.18
CA MET A 84 6.86 -3.98 17.13
C MET A 84 7.63 -3.47 18.36
N PHE A 85 7.27 -3.90 19.56
CA PHE A 85 8.05 -3.57 20.75
C PHE A 85 9.49 -4.10 20.64
N ALA A 86 9.70 -5.33 20.16
CA ALA A 86 11.03 -5.89 19.99
C ALA A 86 11.88 -5.07 19.00
N LEU A 87 11.30 -4.54 17.90
CA LEU A 87 11.99 -3.68 16.94
C LEU A 87 12.52 -2.39 17.58
N ALA A 88 11.84 -1.84 18.57
CA ALA A 88 12.26 -0.64 19.26
C ALA A 88 13.66 -0.73 19.91
N TRP A 89 14.10 -1.93 20.26
CA TRP A 89 15.42 -2.17 20.88
C TRP A 89 16.48 -2.73 19.91
N GLN A 90 16.12 -3.04 18.66
CA GLN A 90 17.10 -3.57 17.71
C GLN A 90 17.98 -2.47 17.14
N ARG A 91 19.28 -2.76 17.03
CA ARG A 91 20.27 -1.83 16.47
C ARG A 91 21.07 -2.42 15.32
N SER A 92 20.98 -3.72 15.09
CA SER A 92 21.71 -4.44 14.04
C SER A 92 20.75 -5.01 13.01
N PHE A 93 21.25 -5.11 11.76
CA PHE A 93 20.43 -5.44 10.59
C PHE A 93 19.71 -6.80 10.70
N TRP A 94 20.41 -7.88 10.99
CA TRP A 94 19.82 -9.21 10.95
C TRP A 94 18.71 -9.46 11.97
N PRO A 95 18.87 -9.09 13.25
CA PRO A 95 17.77 -9.17 14.19
C PRO A 95 16.60 -8.28 13.80
N PHE A 96 16.86 -7.04 13.33
CA PHE A 96 15.83 -6.13 12.87
C PHE A 96 15.06 -6.74 11.68
N PHE A 97 15.78 -7.23 10.66
CA PHE A 97 15.17 -7.88 9.49
C PHE A 97 14.30 -9.08 9.87
N THR A 98 14.83 -9.96 10.74
CA THR A 98 14.09 -11.17 11.15
C THR A 98 12.82 -10.82 11.90
N ILE A 99 12.86 -9.89 12.85
CA ILE A 99 11.68 -9.48 13.62
C ILE A 99 10.69 -8.74 12.71
N MET A 100 11.16 -7.88 11.81
CA MET A 100 10.30 -7.21 10.83
C MET A 100 9.63 -8.22 9.90
N LEU A 101 10.35 -9.24 9.43
CA LEU A 101 9.76 -10.31 8.62
C LEU A 101 8.69 -11.08 9.37
N VAL A 102 8.94 -11.45 10.64
CA VAL A 102 7.94 -12.11 11.51
C VAL A 102 6.70 -11.20 11.67
N TYR A 103 6.92 -9.91 11.95
CA TYR A 103 5.83 -8.94 12.02
C TYR A 103 5.00 -8.92 10.73
N GLN A 104 5.65 -8.81 9.58
CA GLN A 104 4.95 -8.75 8.30
C GLN A 104 4.19 -10.04 7.98
N LEU A 105 4.75 -11.20 8.31
CA LEU A 105 4.10 -12.50 8.10
C LEU A 105 2.79 -12.66 8.90
N VAL A 106 2.70 -12.03 10.07
CA VAL A 106 1.45 -12.06 10.85
C VAL A 106 0.53 -10.88 10.54
N TYR A 107 1.08 -9.70 10.17
CA TYR A 107 0.31 -8.49 9.91
C TYR A 107 -0.34 -8.48 8.51
N VAL A 108 0.40 -8.78 7.45
CA VAL A 108 -0.10 -8.67 6.06
C VAL A 108 -1.37 -9.49 5.83
N PRO A 109 -1.51 -10.74 6.31
CA PRO A 109 -2.76 -11.48 6.18
C PRO A 109 -3.96 -10.79 6.84
N THR A 110 -3.75 -10.01 7.92
CA THR A 110 -4.85 -9.36 8.65
C THR A 110 -5.59 -8.33 7.81
N LEU A 111 -4.91 -7.71 6.83
CA LEU A 111 -5.54 -6.79 5.89
C LEU A 111 -6.69 -7.44 5.09
N SER A 112 -6.55 -8.72 4.74
CA SER A 112 -7.61 -9.48 4.08
C SER A 112 -8.64 -10.04 5.07
N LEU A 113 -8.19 -10.45 6.26
CA LEU A 113 -9.07 -10.97 7.31
C LEU A 113 -10.06 -9.91 7.80
N THR A 114 -9.63 -8.66 8.00
CA THR A 114 -10.50 -7.55 8.38
C THR A 114 -11.57 -7.26 7.34
N ASN A 115 -11.23 -7.34 6.04
CA ASN A 115 -12.21 -7.25 4.96
C ASN A 115 -13.20 -8.42 5.01
N SER A 116 -12.71 -9.65 5.18
CA SER A 116 -13.54 -10.85 5.27
C SER A 116 -14.55 -10.80 6.41
N ILE A 117 -14.11 -10.38 7.63
CA ILE A 117 -15.00 -10.18 8.78
C ILE A 117 -16.08 -9.14 8.44
N CYS A 118 -15.72 -8.04 7.79
CA CYS A 118 -16.69 -7.02 7.39
C CYS A 118 -17.72 -7.60 6.43
N PHE A 119 -17.31 -8.30 5.37
CA PHE A 119 -18.24 -8.89 4.39
C PHE A 119 -19.16 -9.94 5.01
N HIS A 120 -18.69 -10.68 6.01
CA HIS A 120 -19.51 -11.68 6.69
C HIS A 120 -20.64 -11.05 7.55
N HIS A 121 -20.41 -9.87 8.12
CA HIS A 121 -21.30 -9.27 9.11
C HIS A 121 -22.10 -8.04 8.62
N VAL A 122 -21.83 -7.51 7.42
CA VAL A 122 -22.64 -6.45 6.84
C VAL A 122 -23.82 -7.02 6.04
N ARG A 123 -24.99 -6.37 6.15
CA ARG A 123 -26.20 -6.81 5.43
C ARG A 123 -26.14 -6.45 3.94
N ASP A 124 -25.61 -5.27 3.63
CA ASP A 124 -25.43 -4.77 2.26
C ASP A 124 -23.95 -4.38 2.09
N ALA A 125 -23.18 -5.30 1.45
CA ALA A 125 -21.77 -5.09 1.22
C ALA A 125 -21.48 -3.84 0.37
N ARG A 126 -22.35 -3.52 -0.62
CA ARG A 126 -22.16 -2.37 -1.50
C ARG A 126 -22.32 -1.04 -0.76
N ARG A 127 -23.24 -0.97 0.19
CA ARG A 127 -23.55 0.24 0.94
C ARG A 127 -22.72 0.41 2.20
N ASP A 128 -22.57 -0.64 2.98
CA ASP A 128 -22.05 -0.56 4.35
C ASP A 128 -20.53 -0.77 4.41
N PHE A 129 -19.95 -1.60 3.51
CA PHE A 129 -18.52 -1.86 3.52
C PHE A 129 -17.69 -0.59 3.27
N GLY A 130 -18.07 0.23 2.28
CA GLY A 130 -17.35 1.48 1.99
C GLY A 130 -17.29 2.42 3.20
N ARG A 131 -18.38 2.50 3.98
CA ARG A 131 -18.43 3.32 5.21
C ARG A 131 -17.54 2.79 6.31
N ILE A 132 -17.44 1.46 6.46
CA ILE A 132 -16.56 0.82 7.44
C ILE A 132 -15.11 0.96 6.97
N ARG A 133 -14.83 0.71 5.69
CA ARG A 133 -13.48 0.79 5.11
C ARG A 133 -12.87 2.20 5.15
N LEU A 134 -13.71 3.24 5.06
CA LEU A 134 -13.27 4.63 5.20
C LEU A 134 -12.58 4.89 6.54
N TRP A 135 -12.99 4.20 7.63
CA TRP A 135 -12.30 4.31 8.92
C TRP A 135 -10.85 3.85 8.87
N GLY A 136 -10.49 2.96 7.94
CA GLY A 136 -9.09 2.62 7.70
C GLY A 136 -8.28 3.83 7.21
N THR A 137 -8.76 4.56 6.20
CA THR A 137 -8.07 5.77 5.71
C THR A 137 -8.01 6.84 6.81
N ILE A 138 -9.09 7.02 7.58
CA ILE A 138 -9.09 7.92 8.74
C ILE A 138 -8.05 7.47 9.78
N GLY A 139 -7.92 6.17 10.03
CA GLY A 139 -6.92 5.61 10.94
C GLY A 139 -5.49 5.89 10.48
N TRP A 140 -5.21 5.71 9.20
CA TRP A 140 -3.90 6.04 8.63
C TRP A 140 -3.56 7.53 8.81
N ILE A 141 -4.49 8.43 8.50
CA ILE A 141 -4.29 9.87 8.68
C ILE A 141 -4.12 10.20 10.17
N ALA A 142 -4.97 9.64 11.03
CA ALA A 142 -4.93 9.88 12.48
C ALA A 142 -3.62 9.40 13.11
N ALA A 143 -2.97 8.36 12.55
CA ALA A 143 -1.68 7.87 13.00
C ALA A 143 -0.57 8.92 12.95
N SER A 144 -0.69 9.93 12.08
CA SER A 144 0.30 11.02 11.94
C SER A 144 0.30 11.99 13.14
N TRP A 145 -0.83 12.19 13.79
CA TRP A 145 -1.01 13.26 14.78
C TRP A 145 -0.22 13.09 16.08
N PRO A 146 -0.09 11.89 16.67
CA PRO A 146 0.78 11.73 17.84
C PRO A 146 2.20 12.20 17.60
N PHE A 147 2.74 11.99 16.40
CA PHE A 147 4.12 12.34 16.04
C PHE A 147 4.35 13.83 15.86
N VAL A 148 3.29 14.61 15.51
CA VAL A 148 3.35 16.07 15.50
C VAL A 148 3.75 16.60 16.90
N PHE A 149 3.29 15.95 17.96
CA PHE A 149 3.60 16.34 19.35
C PHE A 149 4.86 15.63 19.88
N ILE A 150 5.00 14.32 19.64
CA ILE A 150 6.12 13.49 20.15
C ILE A 150 7.47 14.00 19.62
N LEU A 151 7.53 14.40 18.34
CA LEU A 151 8.76 14.82 17.68
C LEU A 151 8.95 16.35 17.66
N ARG A 152 8.01 17.13 18.24
CA ARG A 152 8.04 18.59 18.20
C ARG A 152 9.30 19.16 18.82
N GLY A 153 10.04 19.98 18.07
CA GLY A 153 11.23 20.68 18.53
C GLY A 153 12.42 19.79 18.83
N LYS A 154 12.37 18.51 18.45
CA LYS A 154 13.46 17.56 18.66
C LYS A 154 14.39 17.54 17.47
N THR A 155 15.70 17.53 17.74
CA THR A 155 16.78 17.44 16.75
C THR A 155 17.91 16.57 17.30
N GLY A 156 18.80 16.07 16.43
CA GLY A 156 19.94 15.23 16.81
C GLY A 156 19.53 14.04 17.67
N ALA A 157 20.32 13.75 18.73
CA ALA A 157 20.09 12.59 19.59
C ALA A 157 18.69 12.52 20.23
N ALA A 158 18.06 13.68 20.52
CA ALA A 158 16.71 13.72 21.05
C ALA A 158 15.67 13.29 20.00
N LEU A 159 15.87 13.61 18.73
CA LEU A 159 15.04 13.14 17.63
C LEU A 159 15.21 11.63 17.42
N GLU A 160 16.46 11.16 17.37
CA GLU A 160 16.78 9.72 17.20
C GLU A 160 16.10 8.85 18.27
N GLN A 161 16.21 9.24 19.54
CA GLN A 161 15.55 8.54 20.65
C GLN A 161 14.02 8.57 20.52
N SER A 162 13.46 9.65 19.99
CA SER A 162 12.01 9.80 19.88
C SER A 162 11.42 9.10 18.67
N LEU A 163 12.20 8.89 17.61
CA LEU A 163 11.78 8.14 16.43
C LEU A 163 11.45 6.68 16.76
N VAL A 164 12.03 6.11 17.81
CA VAL A 164 11.65 4.76 18.32
C VAL A 164 10.16 4.66 18.64
N SER A 165 9.50 5.78 18.95
CA SER A 165 8.06 5.83 19.26
C SER A 165 7.17 5.32 18.11
N ILE A 166 7.67 5.28 16.86
CA ILE A 166 6.92 4.69 15.72
C ILE A 166 6.54 3.23 15.99
N PHE A 167 7.46 2.46 16.58
CA PHE A 167 7.22 1.06 16.92
C PHE A 167 6.38 0.94 18.19
N ILE A 168 6.57 1.82 19.18
CA ILE A 168 5.82 1.79 20.44
C ILE A 168 4.35 2.10 20.19
N VAL A 169 4.04 3.15 19.40
CA VAL A 169 2.66 3.50 19.06
C VAL A 169 1.99 2.39 18.24
N ALA A 170 2.70 1.84 17.24
CA ALA A 170 2.21 0.72 16.44
C ALA A 170 1.95 -0.53 17.31
N GLY A 171 2.85 -0.83 18.23
CA GLY A 171 2.72 -1.97 19.16
C GLY A 171 1.53 -1.83 20.10
N LEU A 172 1.34 -0.64 20.70
CA LEU A 172 0.18 -0.34 21.54
C LEU A 172 -1.14 -0.45 20.78
N ALA A 173 -1.20 0.12 19.56
CA ALA A 173 -2.36 0.01 18.69
C ALA A 173 -2.63 -1.46 18.30
N SER A 174 -1.58 -2.26 18.07
CA SER A 174 -1.69 -3.68 17.75
C SER A 174 -2.28 -4.47 18.93
N PHE A 175 -1.82 -4.25 20.17
CA PHE A 175 -2.43 -4.86 21.34
C PHE A 175 -3.87 -4.40 21.59
N ALA A 176 -4.18 -3.12 21.33
CA ALA A 176 -5.56 -2.63 21.40
C ALA A 176 -6.45 -3.34 20.37
N LEU A 177 -5.96 -3.57 19.15
CA LEU A 177 -6.69 -4.32 18.13
C LEU A 177 -6.81 -5.80 18.49
N ALA A 178 -5.78 -6.42 19.06
CA ALA A 178 -5.85 -7.79 19.57
C ALA A 178 -6.99 -7.94 20.61
N ALA A 179 -7.06 -7.03 21.59
CA ALA A 179 -8.11 -7.01 22.59
C ALA A 179 -9.51 -6.76 21.99
N LEU A 180 -9.62 -5.79 21.07
CA LEU A 180 -10.87 -5.50 20.35
C LEU A 180 -11.34 -6.72 19.56
N SER A 181 -10.42 -7.45 18.93
CA SER A 181 -10.72 -8.62 18.08
C SER A 181 -11.44 -9.72 18.85
N LEU A 182 -11.14 -9.90 20.13
CA LEU A 182 -11.86 -10.83 21.02
C LEU A 182 -13.32 -10.45 21.27
N THR A 183 -13.69 -9.20 20.97
CA THR A 183 -15.06 -8.69 21.11
C THR A 183 -15.84 -8.66 19.80
N LEU A 184 -15.18 -8.96 18.67
CA LEU A 184 -15.83 -9.00 17.36
C LEU A 184 -16.84 -10.14 17.27
N PRO A 185 -17.84 -10.01 16.40
CA PRO A 185 -18.79 -11.10 16.19
C PRO A 185 -18.08 -12.33 15.62
N ALA A 186 -18.48 -13.52 16.09
CA ALA A 186 -17.88 -14.79 15.71
C ALA A 186 -17.96 -15.01 14.19
N THR A 187 -16.82 -15.27 13.56
CA THR A 187 -16.68 -15.51 12.13
C THR A 187 -16.03 -16.89 11.94
N PRO A 188 -16.86 -17.96 11.90
CA PRO A 188 -16.35 -19.32 11.79
C PRO A 188 -15.59 -19.55 10.49
N PRO A 189 -14.65 -20.51 10.45
CA PRO A 189 -13.88 -20.81 9.26
C PRO A 189 -14.81 -21.23 8.10
N ALA A 190 -14.61 -20.62 6.93
CA ALA A 190 -15.32 -21.01 5.73
C ALA A 190 -14.68 -22.28 5.15
N ARG A 191 -15.40 -23.42 5.15
CA ARG A 191 -14.95 -24.68 4.54
C ARG A 191 -15.01 -24.65 3.00
N ALA A 192 -14.62 -23.54 2.37
CA ALA A 192 -14.65 -23.41 0.93
C ALA A 192 -13.56 -24.26 0.28
N MET A 193 -13.96 -25.14 -0.62
CA MET A 193 -13.04 -25.84 -1.52
C MET A 193 -12.47 -24.84 -2.52
N ARG A 194 -11.19 -24.55 -2.44
CA ARG A 194 -10.47 -23.72 -3.40
C ARG A 194 -10.34 -24.48 -4.71
N GLU A 195 -10.73 -23.89 -5.82
CA GLU A 195 -10.49 -24.44 -7.15
C GLU A 195 -8.99 -24.67 -7.37
N LYS A 196 -8.64 -25.90 -7.78
CA LYS A 196 -7.24 -26.39 -7.82
C LYS A 196 -6.32 -25.70 -8.82
N ASN A 197 -6.81 -24.91 -9.77
CA ASN A 197 -6.06 -24.43 -10.93
C ASN A 197 -6.00 -22.89 -11.09
N ALA A 198 -6.46 -22.13 -10.07
CA ALA A 198 -6.52 -20.66 -10.15
C ALA A 198 -5.22 -19.94 -10.59
N PRO A 199 -4.00 -20.32 -10.12
CA PRO A 199 -2.77 -19.68 -10.57
C PRO A 199 -2.44 -19.94 -12.04
N LEU A 200 -2.72 -21.14 -12.54
CA LEU A 200 -2.43 -21.49 -13.94
C LEU A 200 -3.39 -20.79 -14.91
N GLU A 201 -4.65 -20.65 -14.52
CA GLU A 201 -5.62 -19.88 -15.30
C GLU A 201 -5.25 -18.40 -15.36
N ALA A 202 -4.82 -17.82 -14.24
CA ALA A 202 -4.35 -16.45 -14.20
C ALA A 202 -3.18 -16.18 -15.18
N ILE A 203 -2.22 -17.12 -15.26
CA ILE A 203 -1.09 -17.01 -16.20
C ILE A 203 -1.58 -17.09 -17.66
N ARG A 204 -2.56 -17.93 -17.97
CA ARG A 204 -3.13 -18.01 -19.32
C ARG A 204 -3.77 -16.71 -19.79
N LEU A 205 -4.30 -15.89 -18.86
CA LEU A 205 -4.88 -14.58 -19.17
C LEU A 205 -3.84 -13.60 -19.72
N LEU A 206 -2.55 -13.77 -19.37
CA LEU A 206 -1.45 -12.97 -19.93
C LEU A 206 -1.21 -13.21 -21.42
N ALA A 207 -1.77 -14.25 -22.03
CA ALA A 207 -1.69 -14.46 -23.47
C ALA A 207 -2.42 -13.37 -24.28
N ALA A 208 -3.37 -12.63 -23.67
CA ALA A 208 -4.02 -11.50 -24.30
C ALA A 208 -3.09 -10.24 -24.27
N PRO A 209 -2.70 -9.68 -25.42
CA PRO A 209 -1.69 -8.60 -25.47
C PRO A 209 -2.04 -7.39 -24.61
N ALA A 210 -3.31 -6.97 -24.58
CA ALA A 210 -3.74 -5.83 -23.75
C ALA A 210 -3.57 -6.14 -22.25
N ILE A 211 -3.84 -7.36 -21.81
CA ILE A 211 -3.69 -7.77 -20.42
C ILE A 211 -2.20 -7.86 -20.06
N PHE A 212 -1.37 -8.40 -20.94
CA PHE A 212 0.08 -8.42 -20.74
C PHE A 212 0.68 -7.03 -20.60
N VAL A 213 0.26 -6.08 -21.46
CA VAL A 213 0.69 -4.67 -21.36
C VAL A 213 0.25 -4.07 -20.02
N LEU A 214 -1.01 -4.26 -19.63
CA LEU A 214 -1.50 -3.76 -18.34
C LEU A 214 -0.73 -4.39 -17.17
N PHE A 215 -0.42 -5.68 -17.25
CA PHE A 215 0.38 -6.40 -16.25
C PHE A 215 1.79 -5.79 -16.12
N LEU A 216 2.48 -5.58 -17.24
CA LEU A 216 3.82 -4.98 -17.26
C LEU A 216 3.81 -3.54 -16.74
N VAL A 217 2.84 -2.73 -17.16
CA VAL A 217 2.68 -1.35 -16.69
C VAL A 217 2.36 -1.33 -15.19
N THR A 218 1.52 -2.25 -14.70
CA THR A 218 1.23 -2.37 -13.26
C THR A 218 2.49 -2.71 -12.45
N PHE A 219 3.33 -3.60 -12.97
CA PHE A 219 4.61 -3.90 -12.35
C PHE A 219 5.53 -2.66 -12.29
N MET A 220 5.68 -1.95 -13.43
CA MET A 220 6.49 -0.73 -13.48
C MET A 220 5.99 0.34 -12.50
N ASP A 221 4.67 0.57 -12.45
CA ASP A 221 4.09 1.59 -11.57
C ASP A 221 4.18 1.18 -10.09
N ALA A 222 4.10 -0.12 -9.77
CA ALA A 222 4.32 -0.62 -8.42
C ALA A 222 5.79 -0.43 -7.95
N LEU A 223 6.77 -0.55 -8.86
CA LEU A 223 8.15 -0.16 -8.56
C LEU A 223 8.24 1.33 -8.24
N VAL A 224 7.64 2.18 -9.08
CA VAL A 224 7.62 3.64 -8.89
C VAL A 224 6.98 4.00 -7.55
N HIS A 225 5.85 3.38 -7.23
CA HIS A 225 5.13 3.60 -5.98
C HIS A 225 5.98 3.26 -4.74
N GLN A 226 6.79 2.20 -4.81
CA GLN A 226 7.66 1.78 -3.72
C GLN A 226 8.73 2.84 -3.38
N ALA A 227 9.25 3.57 -4.37
CA ALA A 227 10.19 4.66 -4.14
C ALA A 227 9.64 5.75 -3.20
N TYR A 228 8.31 6.00 -3.27
CA TYR A 228 7.65 6.97 -2.41
C TYR A 228 7.76 6.62 -0.92
N PHE A 229 7.39 5.41 -0.54
CA PHE A 229 7.46 5.01 0.87
C PHE A 229 8.90 4.87 1.38
N GLN A 230 9.83 4.53 0.51
CA GLN A 230 11.21 4.30 0.90
C GLN A 230 12.05 5.59 1.02
N TRP A 231 11.77 6.61 0.20
CA TRP A 231 12.67 7.75 0.12
C TRP A 231 12.03 9.12 0.43
N THR A 232 10.70 9.21 0.52
CA THR A 232 10.06 10.52 0.75
C THR A 232 10.37 11.10 2.13
N SER A 233 10.37 10.29 3.20
CA SER A 233 10.63 10.82 4.55
C SER A 233 12.07 11.31 4.73
N PRO A 234 13.12 10.56 4.34
CA PRO A 234 14.50 11.08 4.38
C PRO A 234 14.70 12.30 3.48
N PHE A 235 14.04 12.34 2.32
CA PHE A 235 14.09 13.49 1.43
C PHE A 235 13.47 14.75 2.04
N LEU A 236 12.25 14.65 2.57
CA LEU A 236 11.57 15.80 3.16
C LEU A 236 12.32 16.36 4.37
N GLU A 237 12.89 15.49 5.20
CA GLU A 237 13.76 15.89 6.30
C GLU A 237 14.98 16.65 5.78
N ARG A 238 15.65 16.09 4.76
CA ARG A 238 16.80 16.72 4.13
C ARG A 238 16.47 18.06 3.45
N ALA A 239 15.27 18.19 2.85
CA ALA A 239 14.76 19.44 2.27
C ALA A 239 14.40 20.49 3.33
N GLY A 240 14.56 20.19 4.63
CA GLY A 240 14.35 21.10 5.74
C GLY A 240 12.96 21.04 6.38
N LEU A 241 12.13 20.03 6.04
CA LEU A 241 10.87 19.83 6.76
C LEU A 241 11.15 19.21 8.13
N ALA A 242 10.71 19.89 9.20
CA ALA A 242 10.88 19.36 10.54
C ALA A 242 10.23 17.98 10.68
N ALA A 243 10.92 17.03 11.31
CA ALA A 243 10.54 15.62 11.39
C ALA A 243 9.10 15.36 11.89
N ASN A 244 8.63 16.23 12.81
CA ASN A 244 7.26 16.15 13.34
C ASN A 244 6.17 16.45 12.28
N TRP A 245 6.49 17.08 11.17
CA TRP A 245 5.53 17.38 10.11
C TRP A 245 5.58 16.41 8.93
N ILE A 246 6.59 15.54 8.85
CA ILE A 246 6.78 14.61 7.71
C ILE A 246 5.56 13.72 7.51
N MET A 247 5.09 13.04 8.57
CA MET A 247 3.92 12.17 8.46
C MET A 247 2.64 12.94 8.10
N ALA A 248 2.47 14.14 8.67
CA ALA A 248 1.33 14.99 8.34
C ALA A 248 1.38 15.46 6.87
N ALA A 249 2.55 15.83 6.36
CA ALA A 249 2.76 16.20 4.95
C ALA A 249 2.48 15.00 4.02
N MET A 250 2.94 13.80 4.37
CA MET A 250 2.65 12.61 3.59
C MET A 250 1.16 12.24 3.64
N SER A 251 0.43 12.52 4.73
CA SER A 251 -1.00 12.24 4.86
C SER A 251 -1.89 13.11 3.94
N ILE A 252 -1.37 14.19 3.38
CA ILE A 252 -2.06 14.99 2.34
C ILE A 252 -2.47 14.09 1.16
N GLY A 253 -1.61 13.13 0.81
CA GLY A 253 -1.89 12.18 -0.25
C GLY A 253 -3.11 11.30 0.02
N GLN A 254 -3.29 10.81 1.24
CA GLN A 254 -4.43 9.99 1.63
C GLN A 254 -5.72 10.81 1.72
N ILE A 255 -5.64 12.08 2.11
CA ILE A 255 -6.80 12.99 2.07
C ILE A 255 -7.23 13.21 0.61
N ALA A 256 -6.28 13.46 -0.28
CA ALA A 256 -6.54 13.59 -1.70
C ALA A 256 -7.08 12.30 -2.33
N GLU A 257 -6.66 11.13 -1.85
CA GLU A 257 -7.16 9.82 -2.29
C GLU A 257 -8.67 9.70 -2.06
N ILE A 258 -9.17 10.13 -0.90
CA ILE A 258 -10.62 10.10 -0.61
C ILE A 258 -11.39 10.91 -1.66
N ALA A 259 -10.90 12.09 -2.01
CA ALA A 259 -11.53 12.95 -3.00
C ALA A 259 -11.45 12.37 -4.42
N THR A 260 -10.29 11.82 -4.81
CA THR A 260 -10.11 11.23 -6.14
C THR A 260 -10.87 9.93 -6.31
N MET A 261 -10.99 9.11 -5.27
CA MET A 261 -11.85 7.92 -5.28
C MET A 261 -13.34 8.27 -5.47
N ALA A 262 -13.80 9.37 -4.87
CA ALA A 262 -15.18 9.81 -5.03
C ALA A 262 -15.53 10.19 -6.47
N VAL A 263 -14.58 10.66 -7.26
CA VAL A 263 -14.79 11.08 -8.66
C VAL A 263 -14.34 10.02 -9.68
N LEU A 264 -13.72 8.92 -9.26
CA LEU A 264 -13.16 7.90 -10.15
C LEU A 264 -14.17 7.39 -11.19
N GLY A 265 -15.40 7.08 -10.77
CA GLY A 265 -16.44 6.60 -11.69
C GLY A 265 -16.78 7.60 -12.80
N ALA A 266 -16.87 8.90 -12.46
CA ALA A 266 -17.11 9.97 -13.44
C ALA A 266 -15.92 10.17 -14.38
N VAL A 267 -14.69 10.05 -13.86
CA VAL A 267 -13.47 10.14 -14.67
C VAL A 267 -13.39 8.97 -15.64
N LEU A 268 -13.66 7.74 -15.19
CA LEU A 268 -13.69 6.56 -16.06
C LEU A 268 -14.75 6.68 -17.17
N ALA A 269 -15.93 7.16 -16.83
CA ALA A 269 -17.01 7.36 -17.80
C ALA A 269 -16.65 8.39 -18.86
N LYS A 270 -15.93 9.46 -18.51
CA LYS A 270 -15.58 10.57 -19.40
C LYS A 270 -14.30 10.30 -20.21
N LEU A 271 -13.25 9.77 -19.59
CA LEU A 271 -11.92 9.62 -20.19
C LEU A 271 -11.64 8.19 -20.70
N GLY A 272 -12.41 7.20 -20.22
CA GLY A 272 -12.19 5.78 -20.51
C GLY A 272 -10.95 5.22 -19.81
N TRP A 273 -10.76 3.91 -19.90
CA TRP A 273 -9.73 3.16 -19.16
C TRP A 273 -8.31 3.63 -19.46
N ARG A 274 -7.96 3.71 -20.72
CA ARG A 274 -6.59 4.03 -21.17
C ARG A 274 -6.11 5.37 -20.65
N THR A 275 -6.93 6.40 -20.79
CA THR A 275 -6.58 7.77 -20.37
C THR A 275 -6.57 7.87 -18.85
N THR A 276 -7.52 7.24 -18.15
CA THR A 276 -7.56 7.23 -16.67
C THR A 276 -6.30 6.58 -16.10
N PHE A 277 -5.90 5.42 -16.61
CA PHE A 277 -4.64 4.77 -16.21
C PHE A 277 -3.43 5.65 -16.48
N ALA A 278 -3.35 6.24 -17.69
CA ALA A 278 -2.25 7.13 -18.05
C ALA A 278 -2.13 8.33 -17.10
N VAL A 279 -3.24 8.94 -16.71
CA VAL A 279 -3.27 10.07 -15.76
C VAL A 279 -2.76 9.62 -14.38
N GLY A 280 -3.17 8.45 -13.89
CA GLY A 280 -2.70 7.92 -12.62
C GLY A 280 -1.18 7.70 -12.59
N ILE A 281 -0.63 7.06 -13.61
CA ILE A 281 0.82 6.81 -13.73
C ILE A 281 1.60 8.12 -13.96
N ALA A 282 1.07 9.02 -14.80
CA ALA A 282 1.69 10.32 -15.05
C ALA A 282 1.77 11.17 -13.76
N ALA A 283 0.79 11.05 -12.86
CA ALA A 283 0.83 11.69 -11.55
C ALA A 283 2.00 11.17 -10.68
N HIS A 284 2.32 9.85 -10.73
CA HIS A 284 3.53 9.32 -10.10
C HIS A 284 4.80 9.94 -10.70
N ALA A 285 4.94 9.93 -12.02
CA ALA A 285 6.10 10.50 -12.71
C ALA A 285 6.27 11.99 -12.36
N MET A 286 5.19 12.77 -12.44
CA MET A 286 5.18 14.19 -12.12
C MET A 286 5.65 14.46 -10.68
N ARG A 287 5.17 13.69 -9.69
CA ARG A 287 5.61 13.85 -8.31
C ARG A 287 7.11 13.69 -8.17
N PHE A 288 7.70 12.65 -8.78
CA PHE A 288 9.14 12.42 -8.69
C PHE A 288 9.96 13.43 -9.48
N PHE A 289 9.45 13.95 -10.60
CA PHE A 289 10.09 15.11 -11.25
C PHE A 289 10.08 16.34 -10.36
N VAL A 290 8.98 16.60 -9.66
CA VAL A 290 8.94 17.71 -8.68
C VAL A 290 9.94 17.45 -7.56
N TYR A 291 10.00 16.24 -7.00
CA TYR A 291 10.97 15.91 -5.95
C TYR A 291 12.43 16.04 -6.43
N SER A 292 12.71 15.76 -7.70
CA SER A 292 14.06 15.93 -8.27
C SER A 292 14.50 17.39 -8.42
N LEU A 293 13.62 18.36 -8.24
CA LEU A 293 14.00 19.78 -8.20
C LEU A 293 14.68 20.20 -6.89
N GLY A 294 14.42 19.45 -5.78
CA GLY A 294 14.98 19.73 -4.46
C GLY A 294 14.33 20.92 -3.73
N ASP A 295 13.96 21.96 -4.45
CA ASP A 295 13.41 23.24 -3.95
C ASP A 295 12.23 23.70 -4.81
N PRO A 296 11.31 24.54 -4.31
CA PRO A 296 11.16 24.98 -2.91
C PRO A 296 10.39 23.94 -2.05
N LEU A 297 10.65 23.88 -0.75
CA LEU A 297 10.04 22.93 0.20
C LEU A 297 8.51 22.87 0.13
N TRP A 298 7.83 24.03 0.01
CA TRP A 298 6.36 24.06 -0.09
C TRP A 298 5.84 23.26 -1.28
N LEU A 299 6.56 23.25 -2.40
CA LEU A 299 6.19 22.48 -3.60
C LEU A 299 6.38 20.98 -3.37
N MET A 300 7.46 20.59 -2.67
CA MET A 300 7.71 19.20 -2.28
C MET A 300 6.61 18.66 -1.37
N VAL A 301 6.09 19.49 -0.46
CA VAL A 301 4.96 19.13 0.39
C VAL A 301 3.65 19.10 -0.40
N ALA A 302 3.37 20.13 -1.21
CA ALA A 302 2.12 20.26 -1.95
C ALA A 302 1.92 19.16 -2.99
N VAL A 303 2.99 18.70 -3.64
CA VAL A 303 2.89 17.66 -4.67
C VAL A 303 2.40 16.31 -4.13
N ASN A 304 2.43 16.09 -2.80
CA ASN A 304 1.83 14.90 -2.22
C ASN A 304 0.33 14.77 -2.52
N ILE A 305 -0.36 15.86 -2.86
CA ILE A 305 -1.79 15.81 -3.26
C ILE A 305 -2.03 14.90 -4.46
N VAL A 306 -1.06 14.78 -5.38
CA VAL A 306 -1.21 13.91 -6.56
C VAL A 306 -1.20 12.42 -6.22
N HIS A 307 -0.77 12.04 -5.01
CA HIS A 307 -0.80 10.64 -4.57
C HIS A 307 -2.19 10.01 -4.65
N GLY A 308 -3.23 10.79 -4.35
CA GLY A 308 -4.61 10.34 -4.51
C GLY A 308 -4.93 9.94 -5.95
N MET A 309 -4.46 10.70 -6.93
CA MET A 309 -4.63 10.37 -8.36
C MET A 309 -3.86 9.09 -8.73
N CYS A 310 -2.65 8.93 -8.24
CA CYS A 310 -1.83 7.76 -8.47
C CYS A 310 -2.54 6.47 -8.04
N TYR A 311 -3.08 6.47 -6.83
CA TYR A 311 -3.77 5.30 -6.29
C TYR A 311 -5.13 5.07 -6.94
N ALA A 312 -5.99 6.10 -6.99
CA ALA A 312 -7.36 5.97 -7.47
C ALA A 312 -7.43 5.67 -8.98
N PHE A 313 -6.71 6.44 -9.81
CA PHE A 313 -6.84 6.35 -11.27
C PHE A 313 -5.97 5.25 -11.89
N PHE A 314 -5.07 4.64 -11.10
CA PHE A 314 -4.35 3.47 -11.57
C PHE A 314 -4.66 2.23 -10.73
N PHE A 315 -4.16 2.09 -9.51
CA PHE A 315 -4.29 0.83 -8.76
C PHE A 315 -5.74 0.44 -8.47
N ALA A 316 -6.56 1.35 -7.96
CA ALA A 316 -7.97 1.05 -7.71
C ALA A 316 -8.73 0.80 -9.02
N ALA A 317 -8.44 1.58 -10.06
CA ALA A 317 -9.05 1.41 -11.38
C ALA A 317 -8.67 0.07 -12.04
N VAL A 318 -7.45 -0.47 -11.83
CA VAL A 318 -7.06 -1.81 -12.29
C VAL A 318 -7.95 -2.89 -11.70
N TYR A 319 -8.29 -2.84 -10.41
CA TYR A 319 -9.21 -3.81 -9.81
C TYR A 319 -10.61 -3.76 -10.41
N ILE A 320 -11.12 -2.55 -10.68
CA ILE A 320 -12.41 -2.37 -11.34
C ILE A 320 -12.36 -2.89 -12.78
N PHE A 321 -11.26 -2.61 -13.51
CA PHE A 321 -11.05 -3.12 -14.86
C PHE A 321 -11.08 -4.65 -14.90
N VAL A 322 -10.40 -5.30 -13.96
CA VAL A 322 -10.40 -6.77 -13.82
C VAL A 322 -11.83 -7.27 -13.55
N ASP A 323 -12.56 -6.62 -12.65
CA ASP A 323 -13.93 -7.01 -12.32
C ASP A 323 -14.89 -6.91 -13.52
N GLU A 324 -14.71 -5.91 -14.37
CA GLU A 324 -15.58 -5.68 -15.53
C GLU A 324 -15.22 -6.50 -16.78
N HIS A 325 -13.92 -6.80 -16.99
CA HIS A 325 -13.45 -7.36 -18.25
C HIS A 325 -13.14 -8.86 -18.20
N PHE A 326 -13.02 -9.43 -17.00
CA PHE A 326 -12.73 -10.86 -16.86
C PHE A 326 -14.00 -11.68 -16.59
N PRO A 327 -14.09 -12.92 -17.11
CA PRO A 327 -15.17 -13.84 -16.79
C PRO A 327 -15.26 -14.11 -15.28
N ALA A 328 -16.45 -14.42 -14.78
CA ALA A 328 -16.69 -14.59 -13.34
C ALA A 328 -15.84 -15.71 -12.71
N ASP A 329 -15.57 -16.77 -13.47
CA ASP A 329 -14.76 -17.94 -13.09
C ASP A 329 -13.25 -17.61 -12.94
N SER A 330 -12.71 -16.70 -13.74
CA SER A 330 -11.30 -16.33 -13.74
C SER A 330 -10.99 -15.00 -13.04
N ARG A 331 -12.02 -14.25 -12.62
CA ARG A 331 -11.89 -12.91 -12.03
C ARG A 331 -11.06 -12.88 -10.74
N ALA A 332 -11.33 -13.81 -9.83
CA ALA A 332 -10.59 -13.90 -8.57
C ALA A 332 -9.10 -14.22 -8.82
N SER A 333 -8.81 -15.11 -9.80
CA SER A 333 -7.44 -15.43 -10.20
C SER A 333 -6.72 -14.24 -10.82
N ALA A 334 -7.41 -13.47 -11.66
CA ALA A 334 -6.88 -12.26 -12.25
C ALA A 334 -6.59 -11.18 -11.20
N GLN A 335 -7.51 -10.95 -10.25
CA GLN A 335 -7.26 -10.04 -9.13
C GLN A 335 -6.06 -10.49 -8.29
N GLY A 336 -5.93 -11.79 -8.02
CA GLY A 336 -4.78 -12.38 -7.33
C GLY A 336 -3.46 -12.11 -8.06
N LEU A 337 -3.46 -12.22 -9.39
CA LEU A 337 -2.29 -11.94 -10.23
C LEU A 337 -1.87 -10.45 -10.17
N PHE A 338 -2.82 -9.53 -10.24
CA PHE A 338 -2.51 -8.09 -10.09
C PHE A 338 -2.11 -7.74 -8.66
N ASN A 339 -2.71 -8.37 -7.64
CA ASN A 339 -2.26 -8.23 -6.25
C ASN A 339 -0.81 -8.68 -6.06
N LEU A 340 -0.40 -9.78 -6.73
CA LEU A 340 0.98 -10.24 -6.70
C LEU A 340 1.96 -9.17 -7.21
N LEU A 341 1.56 -8.38 -8.21
CA LEU A 341 2.38 -7.26 -8.69
C LEU A 341 2.36 -6.07 -7.74
N ILE A 342 1.17 -5.64 -7.34
CA ILE A 342 0.97 -4.39 -6.60
C ILE A 342 1.52 -4.49 -5.17
N LEU A 343 1.36 -5.64 -4.52
CA LEU A 343 1.72 -5.85 -3.11
C LEU A 343 2.92 -6.78 -2.90
N GLY A 344 3.34 -7.51 -3.93
CA GLY A 344 4.42 -8.48 -3.88
C GLY A 344 5.60 -8.10 -4.77
N LEU A 345 5.63 -8.58 -6.02
CA LEU A 345 6.81 -8.49 -6.90
C LEU A 345 7.24 -7.04 -7.17
N GLY A 346 6.30 -6.12 -7.40
CA GLY A 346 6.62 -4.71 -7.62
C GLY A 346 7.34 -4.08 -6.42
N PRO A 347 6.74 -4.07 -5.22
CA PRO A 347 7.42 -3.59 -4.02
C PRO A 347 8.71 -4.35 -3.69
N PHE A 348 8.78 -5.67 -3.92
CA PHE A 348 10.00 -6.44 -3.71
C PHE A 348 11.17 -5.93 -4.56
N VAL A 349 10.98 -5.94 -5.88
CA VAL A 349 12.01 -5.48 -6.82
C VAL A 349 12.28 -3.98 -6.63
N GLY A 350 11.23 -3.18 -6.44
CA GLY A 350 11.34 -1.74 -6.20
C GLY A 350 12.17 -1.40 -4.97
N SER A 351 11.92 -2.07 -3.85
CA SER A 351 12.67 -1.83 -2.60
C SER A 351 14.17 -2.05 -2.79
N LEU A 352 14.53 -3.16 -3.44
CA LEU A 352 15.93 -3.51 -3.69
C LEU A 352 16.57 -2.57 -4.73
N LEU A 353 15.85 -2.27 -5.81
CA LEU A 353 16.32 -1.38 -6.86
C LEU A 353 16.60 0.03 -6.33
N TRP A 354 15.62 0.64 -5.64
CA TRP A 354 15.78 1.99 -5.12
C TRP A 354 16.74 2.06 -3.94
N GLY A 355 16.86 0.99 -3.16
CA GLY A 355 17.88 0.86 -2.12
C GLY A 355 19.29 0.85 -2.71
N ALA A 356 19.55 0.00 -3.70
CA ALA A 356 20.83 -0.07 -4.40
C ALA A 356 21.17 1.23 -5.15
N LEU A 357 20.17 1.87 -5.77
CA LEU A 357 20.36 3.16 -6.42
C LEU A 357 20.72 4.25 -5.40
N GLY A 358 20.06 4.29 -4.25
CA GLY A 358 20.38 5.20 -3.17
C GLY A 358 21.83 5.05 -2.68
N ASP A 359 22.33 3.83 -2.54
CA ASP A 359 23.73 3.59 -2.15
C ASP A 359 24.71 4.05 -3.22
N ARG A 360 24.39 3.87 -4.52
CA ARG A 360 25.24 4.31 -5.64
C ARG A 360 25.29 5.84 -5.79
N LEU A 361 24.25 6.52 -5.33
CA LEU A 361 24.12 7.99 -5.42
C LEU A 361 24.51 8.69 -4.11
N ARG A 362 25.25 8.03 -3.22
CA ARG A 362 25.83 8.71 -2.05
C ARG A 362 27.06 9.50 -2.44
N ASP A 363 27.14 10.72 -1.91
CA ASP A 363 28.32 11.58 -2.03
C ASP A 363 29.46 11.13 -1.08
N ALA A 364 30.58 11.83 -1.12
CA ALA A 364 31.72 11.58 -0.26
C ALA A 364 31.42 11.71 1.25
N ASN A 365 30.35 12.41 1.62
CA ASN A 365 29.88 12.56 2.99
C ASN A 365 28.85 11.50 3.37
N GLY A 366 28.58 10.53 2.49
CA GLY A 366 27.61 9.46 2.70
C GLY A 366 26.15 9.87 2.50
N GLN A 367 25.91 11.07 1.94
CA GLN A 367 24.58 11.62 1.78
C GLN A 367 24.02 11.28 0.41
N VAL A 368 22.74 10.87 0.36
CA VAL A 368 22.06 10.51 -0.88
C VAL A 368 21.76 11.75 -1.72
N ASP A 369 22.11 11.70 -3.01
CA ASP A 369 21.70 12.67 -4.02
C ASP A 369 20.24 12.40 -4.43
N PHE A 370 19.31 13.04 -3.74
CA PHE A 370 17.88 12.84 -3.97
C PHE A 370 17.42 13.37 -5.32
N GLU A 371 18.04 14.41 -5.86
CA GLU A 371 17.69 15.00 -7.14
C GLU A 371 17.87 13.94 -8.25
N ARG A 372 19.03 13.28 -8.27
CA ARG A 372 19.31 12.19 -9.21
C ARG A 372 18.53 10.93 -8.90
N LEU A 373 18.34 10.61 -7.62
CA LEU A 373 17.61 9.40 -7.21
C LEU A 373 16.17 9.42 -7.75
N PHE A 374 15.48 10.55 -7.60
CA PHE A 374 14.08 10.66 -8.02
C PHE A 374 13.88 10.72 -9.53
N LEU A 375 14.91 11.02 -10.32
CA LEU A 375 14.85 10.87 -11.77
C LEU A 375 14.63 9.40 -12.21
N GLY A 376 15.11 8.42 -11.43
CA GLY A 376 14.90 7.01 -11.72
C GLY A 376 13.40 6.65 -11.79
N PRO A 377 12.64 6.75 -10.67
CA PRO A 377 11.21 6.47 -10.69
C PRO A 377 10.42 7.44 -11.60
N ALA A 378 10.86 8.69 -11.78
CA ALA A 378 10.21 9.63 -12.70
C ALA A 378 10.24 9.13 -14.16
N TRP A 379 11.42 8.76 -14.67
CA TRP A 379 11.57 8.26 -16.03
C TRP A 379 10.93 6.87 -16.20
N LEU A 380 10.98 6.01 -15.19
CA LEU A 380 10.27 4.73 -15.24
C LEU A 380 8.75 4.94 -15.35
N GLY A 381 8.20 5.91 -14.64
CA GLY A 381 6.80 6.30 -14.76
C GLY A 381 6.45 6.82 -16.15
N VAL A 382 7.30 7.67 -16.74
CA VAL A 382 7.14 8.14 -18.14
C VAL A 382 7.15 6.95 -19.11
N ALA A 383 8.10 6.04 -18.97
CA ALA A 383 8.18 4.84 -19.80
C ALA A 383 6.90 3.98 -19.69
N ALA A 384 6.35 3.83 -18.48
CA ALA A 384 5.09 3.13 -18.24
C ALA A 384 3.89 3.83 -18.92
N VAL A 385 3.81 5.17 -18.85
CA VAL A 385 2.79 5.95 -19.57
C VAL A 385 2.91 5.76 -21.08
N VAL A 386 4.11 5.88 -21.64
CA VAL A 386 4.35 5.69 -23.08
C VAL A 386 3.96 4.28 -23.52
N LEU A 387 4.40 3.25 -22.79
CA LEU A 387 4.04 1.86 -23.07
C LEU A 387 2.52 1.66 -23.05
N LEU A 388 1.84 2.19 -22.03
CA LEU A 388 0.38 2.12 -21.93
C LEU A 388 -0.29 2.81 -23.11
N LEU A 389 0.13 4.02 -23.45
CA LEU A 389 -0.49 4.80 -24.54
C LEU A 389 -0.23 4.21 -25.92
N VAL A 390 0.87 3.53 -26.14
CA VAL A 390 1.20 2.91 -27.44
C VAL A 390 0.56 1.53 -27.58
N ALA A 391 0.68 0.69 -26.55
CA ALA A 391 0.41 -0.73 -26.66
C ALA A 391 -0.90 -1.19 -26.00
N PHE A 392 -1.46 -0.46 -25.01
CA PHE A 392 -2.70 -0.85 -24.37
C PHE A 392 -3.92 -0.50 -25.22
N ARG A 393 -4.55 -1.52 -25.79
CA ARG A 393 -5.77 -1.40 -26.58
C ARG A 393 -6.83 -2.34 -26.01
N PRO A 394 -7.58 -1.92 -24.99
CA PRO A 394 -8.64 -2.75 -24.43
C PRO A 394 -9.70 -3.03 -25.51
N ALA A 395 -10.18 -4.27 -25.58
CA ALA A 395 -11.29 -4.60 -26.45
C ALA A 395 -12.52 -3.78 -26.03
N ALA A 396 -13.27 -3.24 -26.99
CA ALA A 396 -14.51 -2.53 -26.71
C ALA A 396 -15.46 -3.44 -25.92
N ASN A 397 -15.99 -2.95 -24.81
CA ASN A 397 -16.85 -3.70 -23.89
C ASN A 397 -17.97 -4.43 -24.64
N ALA A 398 -18.08 -5.74 -24.45
CA ALA A 398 -19.19 -6.55 -24.97
C ALA A 398 -20.56 -6.06 -24.46
N LYS A 399 -20.63 -5.34 -23.34
CA LYS A 399 -21.86 -4.74 -22.79
C LYS A 399 -22.34 -3.51 -23.57
N THR A 400 -21.44 -2.70 -24.12
CA THR A 400 -21.81 -1.56 -24.97
C THR A 400 -22.28 -1.98 -26.36
N ARG A 401 -21.87 -3.16 -26.85
CA ARG A 401 -22.39 -3.73 -28.11
C ARG A 401 -23.86 -4.14 -28.03
N LYS A 402 -24.38 -4.53 -26.84
CA LYS A 402 -25.80 -4.91 -26.67
C LYS A 402 -26.72 -3.70 -26.52
N ALA A 403 -26.23 -2.53 -26.09
CA ALA A 403 -27.04 -1.31 -25.96
C ALA A 403 -27.21 -0.54 -27.29
N GLY A 404 -26.36 -0.80 -28.28
CA GLY A 404 -26.44 -0.17 -29.62
C GLY A 404 -27.18 -0.97 -30.70
N ALA A 405 -27.65 -2.18 -30.40
CA ALA A 405 -28.40 -3.02 -31.32
C ALA A 405 -29.88 -3.12 -30.87
N VAL A 406 -30.59 -1.99 -30.92
CA VAL A 406 -32.06 -2.01 -30.99
C VAL A 406 -32.37 -2.08 -32.50
N PRO A 407 -32.99 -3.14 -33.03
CA PRO A 407 -33.48 -3.15 -34.39
C PRO A 407 -34.62 -2.11 -34.48
N ALA A 408 -34.49 -1.17 -35.39
CA ALA A 408 -35.61 -0.37 -35.81
C ALA A 408 -36.65 -1.33 -36.43
N ALA A 409 -37.79 -1.45 -35.79
CA ALA A 409 -39.03 -2.03 -36.34
C ALA A 409 -39.96 -0.93 -36.77
#